data_5955ad2ecaf24a5fb7d2592363b023b0
#
_entry.id   5955ad2ecaf24a5fb7d2592363b023b0
#
_cell.length_a   1.000
_cell.length_b   1.000
_cell.length_c   1.000
_cell.angle_alpha   90.00
_cell.angle_beta   90.00
_cell.angle_gamma   90.00
#
_symmetry.space_group_name_H-M   'P 1'
#
loop_
_entity.id
_entity.type
_entity.pdbx_description
1 polymer ?
#
loop_
_entity_poly.entity_id
_entity_poly.type
_entity_poly.pdbx_seq_one_letter_code
_entity_poly.pdbx_strand_id
1 'polypeptide(L)'
;MGKYTQDAAKLLELVGGKENIAAVSHCITRMRFVLNDPALANIEAIEAIPSVKGSFTQAGQFQVIIGNTVADFYNDFTAISG
;
A
#
# COMPACT_ATOMS: atom_id res chain seq x y z
N MET A 1 1.98 -15.86 9.63
CA MET A 1 2.39 -14.69 8.81
C MET A 1 2.16 -14.99 7.36
N GLY A 2 1.65 -14.03 6.64
CA GLY A 2 1.38 -14.21 5.23
C GLY A 2 2.63 -14.08 4.37
N LYS A 3 2.50 -14.52 3.15
CA LYS A 3 3.56 -14.54 2.16
C LYS A 3 4.10 -13.14 1.85
N TYR A 4 3.24 -12.11 1.95
CA TYR A 4 3.58 -10.74 1.59
C TYR A 4 3.84 -9.84 2.79
N THR A 5 3.97 -10.41 3.98
CA THR A 5 4.07 -9.62 5.23
C THR A 5 5.25 -8.66 5.22
N GLN A 6 6.42 -9.08 4.72
CA GLN A 6 7.58 -8.20 4.67
C GLN A 6 7.38 -7.00 3.74
N ASP A 7 6.86 -7.25 2.55
CA ASP A 7 6.60 -6.18 1.59
C ASP A 7 5.48 -5.28 2.08
N ALA A 8 4.47 -5.85 2.72
CA ALA A 8 3.37 -5.09 3.30
C ALA A 8 3.87 -4.19 4.44
N ALA A 9 4.78 -4.69 5.28
CA ALA A 9 5.38 -3.89 6.36
C ALA A 9 6.18 -2.70 5.81
N LYS A 10 6.93 -2.92 4.73
CA LYS A 10 7.64 -1.83 4.06
C LYS A 10 6.68 -0.80 3.49
N LEU A 11 5.62 -1.25 2.85
CA LEU A 11 4.63 -0.33 2.30
C LEU A 11 3.99 0.51 3.39
N LEU A 12 3.63 -0.11 4.52
CA LEU A 12 3.04 0.59 5.65
C LEU A 12 3.96 1.72 6.14
N GLU A 13 5.23 1.42 6.31
CA GLU A 13 6.21 2.42 6.74
C GLU A 13 6.35 3.55 5.71
N LEU A 14 6.43 3.19 4.43
CA LEU A 14 6.74 4.15 3.37
C LEU A 14 5.57 5.05 2.99
N VAL A 15 4.33 4.68 3.33
CA VAL A 15 3.18 5.59 3.17
C VAL A 15 3.03 6.55 4.35
N GLY A 16 3.87 6.42 5.38
CA GLY A 16 3.84 7.30 6.55
C GLY A 16 3.31 6.64 7.81
N GLY A 17 3.19 5.31 7.82
CA GLY A 17 2.65 4.58 8.95
C GLY A 17 1.13 4.60 9.01
N LYS A 18 0.57 3.84 9.93
CA LYS A 18 -0.90 3.73 10.00
C LYS A 18 -1.56 5.04 10.38
N GLU A 19 -0.87 5.93 11.09
CA GLU A 19 -1.41 7.24 11.44
C GLU A 19 -1.66 8.12 10.22
N ASN A 20 -0.97 7.84 9.12
CA ASN A 20 -1.16 8.59 7.88
C ASN A 20 -2.24 8.00 6.98
N ILE A 21 -2.80 6.85 7.34
CA ILE A 21 -3.80 6.16 6.53
C ILE A 21 -5.20 6.48 7.08
N ALA A 22 -5.94 7.30 6.34
CA ALA A 22 -7.34 7.57 6.69
C ALA A 22 -8.24 6.42 6.27
N ALA A 23 -7.92 5.75 5.15
CA ALA A 23 -8.66 4.60 4.68
C ALA A 23 -7.78 3.76 3.77
N VAL A 24 -8.00 2.45 3.75
CA VAL A 24 -7.33 1.53 2.85
C VAL A 24 -8.34 0.53 2.32
N SER A 25 -8.23 0.23 1.03
CA SER A 25 -9.04 -0.78 0.36
C SER A 25 -8.24 -1.33 -0.81
N HIS A 26 -8.84 -2.22 -1.58
CA HIS A 26 -8.22 -2.70 -2.80
C HIS A 26 -9.28 -2.98 -3.86
N CYS A 27 -8.85 -3.02 -5.10
CA CYS A 27 -9.68 -3.49 -6.20
C CYS A 27 -9.00 -4.73 -6.82
N ILE A 28 -9.22 -4.98 -8.11
CA ILE A 28 -8.78 -6.22 -8.76
C ILE A 28 -7.26 -6.38 -8.76
N THR A 29 -6.51 -5.27 -8.92
CA THR A 29 -5.04 -5.31 -9.04
C THR A 29 -4.32 -4.29 -8.18
N ARG A 30 -5.03 -3.40 -7.47
CA ARG A 30 -4.41 -2.25 -6.79
C ARG A 30 -4.85 -2.13 -5.36
N MET A 31 -3.89 -1.74 -4.50
CA MET A 31 -4.19 -1.21 -3.18
C MET A 31 -4.60 0.26 -3.34
N ARG A 32 -5.59 0.70 -2.59
CA ARG A 32 -6.06 2.10 -2.62
C ARG A 32 -5.96 2.69 -1.23
N PHE A 33 -5.29 3.83 -1.14
CA PHE A 33 -5.09 4.54 0.12
C PHE A 33 -5.69 5.94 0.04
N VAL A 34 -6.36 6.34 1.12
CA VAL A 34 -6.60 7.77 1.38
C VAL A 34 -5.61 8.16 2.47
N LEU A 35 -4.64 8.99 2.13
CA LEU A 35 -3.59 9.41 3.06
C LEU A 35 -3.92 10.78 3.63
N ASN A 36 -3.69 10.95 4.95
CA ASN A 36 -3.88 12.24 5.59
C ASN A 36 -2.91 13.28 5.04
N ASP A 37 -1.67 12.87 4.83
CA ASP A 37 -0.65 13.73 4.22
C ASP A 37 0.05 12.95 3.09
N PRO A 38 -0.36 13.15 1.83
CA PRO A 38 0.25 12.44 0.71
C PRO A 38 1.76 12.68 0.56
N ALA A 39 2.26 13.81 1.06
CA ALA A 39 3.69 14.13 0.96
C ALA A 39 4.57 13.19 1.79
N LEU A 40 3.99 12.49 2.77
CA LEU A 40 4.74 11.53 3.57
C LEU A 40 5.02 10.21 2.84
N ALA A 41 4.32 9.95 1.72
CA ALA A 41 4.54 8.73 0.95
C ALA A 41 5.84 8.85 0.15
N ASN A 42 6.76 7.92 0.37
CA ASN A 42 8.03 7.85 -0.36
C ASN A 42 7.82 7.02 -1.64
N ILE A 43 7.44 7.68 -2.71
CA ILE A 43 7.03 7.03 -3.96
C ILE A 43 8.16 6.17 -4.53
N GLU A 44 9.37 6.70 -4.59
CA GLU A 44 10.50 5.99 -5.16
C GLU A 44 10.80 4.68 -4.41
N ALA A 45 10.80 4.75 -3.08
CA ALA A 45 11.05 3.57 -2.25
C ALA A 45 9.89 2.58 -2.33
N ILE A 46 8.65 3.06 -2.42
CA ILE A 46 7.48 2.19 -2.58
C ILE A 46 7.58 1.41 -3.89
N GLU A 47 7.96 2.08 -4.98
CA GLU A 47 8.07 1.43 -6.28
C GLU A 47 9.24 0.46 -6.35
N ALA A 48 10.17 0.52 -5.41
CA ALA A 48 11.26 -0.43 -5.30
C ALA A 48 10.88 -1.71 -4.54
N ILE A 49 9.72 -1.76 -3.91
CA ILE A 49 9.25 -2.96 -3.21
C ILE A 49 8.96 -4.04 -4.26
N PRO A 50 9.48 -5.29 -4.07
CA PRO A 50 9.31 -6.35 -5.08
C PRO A 50 7.87 -6.62 -5.49
N SER A 51 6.92 -6.55 -4.56
CA SER A 51 5.50 -6.80 -4.85
C SER A 51 4.83 -5.66 -5.60
N VAL A 52 5.46 -4.48 -5.67
CA VAL A 52 4.85 -3.28 -6.27
C VAL A 52 5.30 -3.16 -7.71
N LYS A 53 4.32 -3.01 -8.60
CA LYS A 53 4.56 -2.87 -10.04
C LYS A 53 4.49 -1.42 -10.51
N GLY A 54 4.00 -0.53 -9.67
CA GLY A 54 3.90 0.89 -9.97
C GLY A 54 2.97 1.57 -8.99
N SER A 55 2.84 2.88 -9.09
CA SER A 55 1.95 3.64 -8.24
C SER A 55 1.51 4.92 -8.94
N PHE A 56 0.40 5.50 -8.50
CA PHE A 56 -0.06 6.80 -8.98
C PHE A 56 -1.11 7.37 -8.03
N THR A 57 -1.34 8.67 -8.15
CA THR A 57 -2.39 9.36 -7.39
C THR A 57 -3.49 9.77 -8.35
N GLN A 58 -4.73 9.44 -7.99
CA GLN A 58 -5.89 9.77 -8.80
C GLN A 58 -7.09 10.03 -7.90
N ALA A 59 -7.78 11.13 -8.13
CA ALA A 59 -9.01 11.48 -7.43
C ALA A 59 -8.85 11.46 -5.90
N GLY A 60 -7.70 11.94 -5.41
CA GLY A 60 -7.41 11.98 -3.97
C GLY A 60 -7.00 10.65 -3.36
N GLN A 61 -6.84 9.62 -4.18
CA GLN A 61 -6.38 8.31 -3.71
C GLN A 61 -4.97 8.04 -4.21
N PHE A 62 -4.12 7.52 -3.30
CA PHE A 62 -2.83 6.96 -3.67
C PHE A 62 -3.01 5.48 -3.98
N GLN A 63 -2.73 5.07 -5.20
CA GLN A 63 -2.94 3.70 -5.66
C GLN A 63 -1.62 3.01 -5.92
N VAL A 64 -1.50 1.78 -5.44
CA VAL A 64 -0.29 0.96 -5.57
C VAL A 64 -0.66 -0.31 -6.33
N ILE A 65 -0.03 -0.52 -7.49
CA ILE A 65 -0.33 -1.65 -8.35
C ILE A 65 0.41 -2.88 -7.84
N ILE A 66 -0.34 -3.89 -7.42
CA ILE A 66 0.20 -5.16 -6.93
C ILE A 66 0.03 -6.26 -7.99
N GLY A 67 -1.11 -6.29 -8.65
CA GLY A 67 -1.46 -7.34 -9.60
C GLY A 67 -2.53 -8.26 -9.04
N ASN A 68 -2.66 -9.45 -9.64
CA ASN A 68 -3.74 -10.37 -9.27
C ASN A 68 -3.61 -11.01 -7.90
N THR A 69 -2.49 -10.78 -7.20
CA THR A 69 -2.29 -11.24 -5.82
C THR A 69 -2.70 -10.19 -4.78
N VAL A 70 -3.35 -9.12 -5.23
CA VAL A 70 -3.67 -7.97 -4.35
C VAL A 70 -4.51 -8.37 -3.14
N ALA A 71 -5.44 -9.31 -3.28
CA ALA A 71 -6.28 -9.72 -2.15
C ALA A 71 -5.44 -10.32 -1.02
N ASP A 72 -4.48 -11.17 -1.35
CA ASP A 72 -3.58 -11.76 -0.37
C ASP A 72 -2.65 -10.71 0.23
N PHE A 73 -2.15 -9.80 -0.60
CA PHE A 73 -1.32 -8.70 -0.14
C PHE A 73 -2.11 -7.81 0.82
N TYR A 74 -3.34 -7.47 0.47
CA TYR A 74 -4.22 -6.65 1.31
C TYR A 74 -4.47 -7.31 2.66
N ASN A 75 -4.73 -8.62 2.68
CA ASN A 75 -4.94 -9.35 3.93
C ASN A 75 -3.71 -9.27 4.83
N ASP A 76 -2.52 -9.46 4.27
CA ASP A 76 -1.28 -9.36 5.02
C ASP A 76 -1.04 -7.92 5.51
N PHE A 77 -1.36 -6.94 4.68
CA PHE A 77 -1.23 -5.53 5.05
C PHE A 77 -2.16 -5.18 6.21
N THR A 78 -3.44 -5.55 6.13
CA THR A 78 -4.39 -5.21 7.18
C THR A 78 -4.11 -5.95 8.49
N ALA A 79 -3.52 -7.14 8.40
CA ALA A 79 -3.15 -7.90 9.59
C ALA A 79 -2.09 -7.17 10.42
N ILE A 80 -1.21 -6.39 9.80
CA ILE A 80 -0.15 -5.66 10.51
C ILE A 80 -0.49 -4.20 10.76
N SER A 81 -1.43 -3.62 10.02
CA SER A 81 -1.78 -2.20 10.15
C SER A 81 -3.04 -1.96 10.95
N GLY A 82 -3.85 -2.94 11.01
CA GLY A 82 -5.16 -2.82 11.65
C GLY A 82 -5.26 -3.48 12.96
#